data_f43540c02c949462491d552ea56046e0
#
_entry.id   f43540c02c949462491d552ea56046e0
#
_cell.length_a   1.000
_cell.length_b   1.000
_cell.length_c   1.000
_cell.angle_alpha   90.00
_cell.angle_beta   90.00
_cell.angle_gamma   90.00
#
_symmetry.space_group_name_H-M   'P 1'
#
loop_
_entity.id
_entity.type
_entity.pdbx_description
1 polymer ?
#
loop_
_entity_poly.entity_id
_entity_poly.type
_entity_poly.pdbx_seq_one_letter_code
_entity_poly.pdbx_strand_id
1 'polypeptide(L)'
;MKTFLLFLFFIFYSVSSAQDLKIKNNPYDNADEQTKSRKAFQRERWFYEQRMYPDNFIPKDAYKKAYEQREAMRVQKGYSMSNPFNTWTNIGPTTGFYFSYSNITSRMPTVKYDPNNPNVIYVGTAFGGVWKTTDEGVTWSSKSDFEVSLSSGSIAIDPSNTNIIYYGTGEATYSAASYYGRGLLKSTDGGNTWTNYSAGLESFS
;
A
#
# COMPACT_ATOMS: atom_id res chain seq x y z
N MET A 1 60.00 10.56 42.87
CA MET A 1 59.01 9.45 42.80
C MET A 1 57.78 10.00 42.08
N LYS A 2 57.62 9.61 40.80
CA LYS A 2 56.44 9.99 39.99
C LYS A 2 55.54 8.76 39.90
N THR A 3 54.40 8.87 40.53
CA THR A 3 53.38 7.79 40.55
C THR A 3 52.61 7.89 39.24
N PHE A 4 52.72 6.88 38.38
CA PHE A 4 51.98 6.73 37.14
C PHE A 4 50.60 6.13 37.46
N LEU A 5 49.55 6.91 37.30
CA LEU A 5 48.17 6.46 37.45
C LEU A 5 47.71 5.85 36.13
N LEU A 6 47.60 4.52 36.09
CA LEU A 6 47.07 3.78 34.96
C LEU A 6 45.55 3.85 34.99
N PHE A 7 44.95 4.66 34.10
CA PHE A 7 43.51 4.63 33.86
C PHE A 7 43.16 3.44 32.92
N LEU A 8 42.64 2.39 33.52
CA LEU A 8 42.03 1.29 32.78
C LEU A 8 40.66 1.76 32.26
N PHE A 9 40.58 2.09 30.97
CA PHE A 9 39.32 2.26 30.28
C PHE A 9 38.69 0.87 30.04
N PHE A 10 37.73 0.50 30.86
CA PHE A 10 36.80 -0.59 30.54
C PHE A 10 35.83 -0.11 29.47
N ILE A 11 36.14 -0.42 28.23
CA ILE A 11 35.16 -0.31 27.13
C ILE A 11 34.17 -1.46 27.33
N PHE A 12 33.02 -1.18 27.93
CA PHE A 12 31.87 -2.06 27.85
C PHE A 12 31.37 -2.06 26.42
N TYR A 13 31.84 -3.01 25.63
CA TYR A 13 31.14 -3.42 24.42
C TYR A 13 29.82 -4.06 24.89
N SER A 14 28.74 -3.31 24.95
CA SER A 14 27.40 -3.87 24.92
C SER A 14 27.19 -4.49 23.54
N VAL A 15 27.57 -5.77 23.42
CA VAL A 15 27.08 -6.60 22.33
C VAL A 15 25.57 -6.68 22.55
N SER A 16 24.83 -5.79 21.88
CA SER A 16 23.39 -5.98 21.71
C SER A 16 23.26 -7.26 20.89
N SER A 17 23.15 -8.40 21.59
CA SER A 17 22.70 -9.62 20.96
C SER A 17 21.31 -9.30 20.42
N ALA A 18 21.17 -9.15 19.12
CA ALA A 18 19.88 -9.21 18.48
C ALA A 18 19.28 -10.55 18.92
N GLN A 19 18.34 -10.49 19.86
CA GLN A 19 17.61 -11.68 20.25
C GLN A 19 16.90 -12.12 18.96
N ASP A 20 17.24 -13.32 18.49
CA ASP A 20 16.48 -13.95 17.43
C ASP A 20 15.03 -14.02 17.91
N LEU A 21 14.18 -13.17 17.38
CA LEU A 21 12.76 -13.11 17.69
C LEU A 21 12.12 -14.40 17.15
N LYS A 22 12.13 -15.45 17.97
CA LYS A 22 11.52 -16.73 17.60
C LYS A 22 10.04 -16.70 17.89
N ILE A 23 9.25 -16.94 16.88
CA ILE A 23 7.81 -17.14 16.99
C ILE A 23 7.56 -18.53 17.54
N LYS A 24 6.83 -18.63 18.64
CA LYS A 24 6.44 -19.90 19.23
C LYS A 24 5.47 -20.63 18.30
N ASN A 25 5.77 -21.91 17.97
CA ASN A 25 4.98 -22.71 17.04
C ASN A 25 4.82 -22.06 15.64
N ASN A 26 5.91 -21.58 15.07
CA ASN A 26 5.90 -20.98 13.76
C ASN A 26 5.37 -21.98 12.71
N PRO A 27 4.28 -21.65 11.99
CA PRO A 27 3.67 -22.56 11.01
C PRO A 27 4.62 -22.96 9.87
N TYR A 28 5.62 -22.12 9.55
CA TYR A 28 6.60 -22.40 8.52
C TYR A 28 7.66 -23.45 8.92
N ASP A 29 7.80 -23.76 10.21
CA ASP A 29 8.77 -24.76 10.67
C ASP A 29 8.32 -26.19 10.34
N ASN A 30 7.01 -26.42 10.13
CA ASN A 30 6.41 -27.72 9.84
C ASN A 30 6.53 -28.17 8.36
N ALA A 31 7.03 -27.32 7.47
CA ALA A 31 7.21 -27.67 6.07
C ALA A 31 8.37 -28.68 5.91
N ASP A 32 8.25 -29.56 4.90
CA ASP A 32 9.34 -30.46 4.53
C ASP A 32 10.56 -29.72 3.96
N GLU A 33 11.73 -30.35 3.99
CA GLU A 33 12.99 -29.72 3.60
C GLU A 33 13.02 -29.30 2.11
N GLN A 34 12.34 -30.02 1.25
CA GLN A 34 12.24 -29.65 -0.17
C GLN A 34 11.42 -28.36 -0.34
N THR A 35 10.34 -28.22 0.40
CA THR A 35 9.53 -26.98 0.41
C THR A 35 10.32 -25.83 1.01
N LYS A 36 11.02 -26.04 2.15
CA LYS A 36 11.85 -25.00 2.78
C LYS A 36 12.96 -24.49 1.87
N SER A 37 13.51 -25.33 0.98
CA SER A 37 14.55 -24.94 0.04
C SER A 37 14.07 -24.03 -1.11
N ARG A 38 12.76 -23.96 -1.36
CA ARG A 38 12.19 -23.16 -2.44
C ARG A 38 12.29 -21.67 -2.15
N LYS A 39 12.82 -20.90 -3.11
CA LYS A 39 12.95 -19.43 -2.98
C LYS A 39 11.62 -18.73 -2.69
N ALA A 40 10.52 -19.22 -3.26
CA ALA A 40 9.18 -18.68 -3.01
C ALA A 40 8.79 -18.83 -1.54
N PHE A 41 8.97 -20.03 -0.96
CA PHE A 41 8.70 -20.31 0.43
C PHE A 41 9.58 -19.46 1.38
N GLN A 42 10.86 -19.33 1.07
CA GLN A 42 11.78 -18.52 1.88
C GLN A 42 11.38 -17.04 1.90
N ARG A 43 10.93 -16.48 0.77
CA ARG A 43 10.43 -15.10 0.68
C ARG A 43 9.14 -14.93 1.46
N GLU A 44 8.21 -15.87 1.31
CA GLU A 44 6.94 -15.86 2.02
C GLU A 44 7.17 -15.93 3.53
N ARG A 45 7.97 -16.91 3.98
CA ARG A 45 8.38 -17.05 5.38
C ARG A 45 8.97 -15.75 5.92
N TRP A 46 9.99 -15.20 5.25
CA TRP A 46 10.65 -13.96 5.67
C TRP A 46 9.68 -12.79 5.79
N PHE A 47 8.75 -12.67 4.85
CA PHE A 47 7.77 -11.58 4.83
C PHE A 47 6.76 -11.69 5.97
N TYR A 48 6.17 -12.88 6.18
CA TYR A 48 5.10 -13.07 7.15
C TYR A 48 5.62 -13.27 8.57
N GLU A 49 6.73 -13.96 8.74
CA GLU A 49 7.30 -14.27 10.05
C GLU A 49 7.52 -13.01 10.91
N GLN A 50 8.02 -11.94 10.32
CA GLN A 50 8.21 -10.66 11.01
C GLN A 50 6.88 -10.01 11.45
N ARG A 51 5.79 -10.32 10.77
CA ARG A 51 4.45 -9.75 11.01
C ARG A 51 3.61 -10.59 11.96
N MET A 52 3.99 -11.83 12.16
CA MET A 52 3.34 -12.76 13.08
C MET A 52 3.84 -12.63 14.51
N TYR A 53 4.95 -11.94 14.73
CA TYR A 53 5.53 -11.78 16.07
C TYR A 53 4.65 -10.87 16.96
N PRO A 54 4.43 -11.20 18.24
CA PRO A 54 4.92 -12.38 18.97
C PRO A 54 4.09 -13.66 18.80
N ASP A 55 2.95 -13.54 18.16
CA ASP A 55 2.02 -14.62 17.90
C ASP A 55 2.46 -15.47 16.70
N ASN A 56 1.76 -16.57 16.43
CA ASN A 56 2.05 -17.45 15.30
C ASN A 56 1.08 -17.23 14.13
N PHE A 57 0.35 -16.12 14.10
CA PHE A 57 -0.61 -15.79 13.06
C PHE A 57 -0.71 -14.28 12.86
N ILE A 58 -1.17 -13.88 11.68
CA ILE A 58 -1.56 -12.51 11.39
C ILE A 58 -3.08 -12.43 11.54
N PRO A 59 -3.61 -11.57 12.43
CA PRO A 59 -5.06 -11.38 12.54
C PRO A 59 -5.67 -10.93 11.21
N LYS A 60 -6.84 -11.44 10.86
CA LYS A 60 -7.54 -11.08 9.62
C LYS A 60 -7.77 -9.58 9.47
N ASP A 61 -7.92 -8.87 10.59
CA ASP A 61 -8.16 -7.43 10.67
C ASP A 61 -6.87 -6.61 10.90
N ALA A 62 -5.68 -7.24 10.87
CA ALA A 62 -4.40 -6.58 11.17
C ALA A 62 -4.16 -5.34 10.30
N TYR A 63 -4.45 -5.44 9.00
CA TYR A 63 -4.30 -4.33 8.07
C TYR A 63 -5.27 -3.18 8.40
N LYS A 64 -6.53 -3.49 8.66
CA LYS A 64 -7.55 -2.51 9.06
C LYS A 64 -7.14 -1.79 10.34
N LYS A 65 -6.71 -2.52 11.37
CA LYS A 65 -6.20 -1.94 12.62
C LYS A 65 -4.99 -1.05 12.41
N ALA A 66 -4.03 -1.47 11.59
CA ALA A 66 -2.85 -0.67 11.28
C ALA A 66 -3.23 0.63 10.55
N TYR A 67 -4.18 0.56 9.63
CA TYR A 67 -4.72 1.73 8.95
C TYR A 67 -5.41 2.69 9.94
N GLU A 68 -6.29 2.18 10.79
CA GLU A 68 -7.00 2.97 11.80
C GLU A 68 -6.01 3.65 12.78
N GLN A 69 -4.97 2.93 13.21
CA GLN A 69 -3.90 3.49 14.04
C GLN A 69 -3.13 4.60 13.32
N ARG A 70 -2.81 4.40 12.04
CA ARG A 70 -2.16 5.43 11.21
C ARG A 70 -3.02 6.69 11.15
N GLU A 71 -4.32 6.56 10.89
CA GLU A 71 -5.24 7.71 10.82
C GLU A 71 -5.38 8.41 12.18
N ALA A 72 -5.50 7.66 13.26
CA ALA A 72 -5.51 8.24 14.60
C ALA A 72 -4.23 9.04 14.92
N MET A 73 -3.06 8.51 14.53
CA MET A 73 -1.78 9.22 14.69
C MET A 73 -1.70 10.48 13.80
N ARG A 74 -2.28 10.44 12.60
CA ARG A 74 -2.34 11.64 11.72
C ARG A 74 -3.15 12.74 12.36
N VAL A 75 -4.34 12.42 12.87
CA VAL A 75 -5.21 13.37 13.57
C VAL A 75 -4.51 13.94 14.81
N GLN A 76 -3.91 13.09 15.63
CA GLN A 76 -3.24 13.49 16.87
C GLN A 76 -2.03 14.40 16.62
N LYS A 77 -1.28 14.17 15.54
CA LYS A 77 -0.08 14.98 15.22
C LYS A 77 -0.39 16.25 14.42
N GLY A 78 -1.65 16.51 14.07
CA GLY A 78 -2.04 17.67 13.27
C GLY A 78 -1.35 17.70 11.89
N TYR A 79 -1.07 16.54 11.32
CA TYR A 79 -0.53 16.47 9.96
C TYR A 79 -1.56 17.02 8.98
N SER A 80 -1.40 18.29 8.64
CA SER A 80 -2.05 18.87 7.48
C SER A 80 -1.44 18.25 6.22
N MET A 81 -2.29 17.85 5.28
CA MET A 81 -1.87 17.35 3.96
C MET A 81 -1.14 18.40 3.13
N SER A 82 -1.16 19.67 3.57
CA SER A 82 -0.44 20.78 2.96
C SER A 82 0.95 20.96 3.58
N ASN A 83 1.81 19.94 3.55
CA ASN A 83 3.21 20.17 3.85
C ASN A 83 3.89 20.75 2.60
N PRO A 84 4.30 22.03 2.60
CA PRO A 84 4.91 22.66 1.42
C PRO A 84 6.27 22.07 1.04
N PHE A 85 6.81 21.18 1.87
CA PHE A 85 8.08 20.49 1.60
C PHE A 85 7.94 19.13 0.89
N ASN A 86 6.73 18.68 0.61
CA ASN A 86 6.47 17.38 -0.05
C ASN A 86 6.00 17.53 -1.49
N THR A 87 6.62 18.40 -2.25
CA THR A 87 6.48 18.36 -3.71
C THR A 87 7.33 17.22 -4.26
N TRP A 88 6.68 16.08 -4.47
CA TRP A 88 7.33 14.98 -5.19
C TRP A 88 7.44 15.35 -6.67
N THR A 89 8.68 15.41 -7.17
CA THR A 89 8.92 15.53 -8.61
C THR A 89 9.20 14.15 -9.16
N ASN A 90 8.51 13.78 -10.22
CA ASN A 90 8.80 12.52 -10.90
C ASN A 90 10.18 12.61 -11.58
N ILE A 91 11.14 11.87 -11.02
CA ILE A 91 12.53 11.80 -11.55
C ILE A 91 12.74 10.58 -12.47
N GLY A 92 11.69 9.88 -12.85
CA GLY A 92 11.68 8.73 -13.75
C GLY A 92 11.61 7.37 -13.05
N PRO A 93 11.66 6.26 -13.79
CA PRO A 93 11.62 6.21 -15.26
C PRO A 93 10.22 6.56 -15.80
N THR A 94 10.16 7.29 -16.89
CA THR A 94 8.87 7.65 -17.55
C THR A 94 8.30 6.47 -18.34
N THR A 95 9.16 5.53 -18.73
CA THR A 95 8.77 4.30 -19.43
C THR A 95 9.60 3.12 -18.90
N GLY A 96 8.96 1.94 -18.76
CA GLY A 96 9.64 0.67 -18.46
C GLY A 96 9.82 -0.15 -19.73
N PHE A 97 10.94 -0.86 -19.83
CA PHE A 97 11.18 -1.86 -20.87
C PHE A 97 10.96 -3.25 -20.29
N TYR A 98 10.08 -4.05 -20.88
CA TYR A 98 9.81 -5.40 -20.42
C TYR A 98 9.98 -6.41 -21.54
N PHE A 99 11.07 -7.17 -21.50
CA PHE A 99 11.46 -8.23 -22.45
C PHE A 99 11.23 -7.84 -23.92
N SER A 100 10.34 -8.54 -24.63
CA SER A 100 10.02 -8.32 -26.03
C SER A 100 8.90 -7.29 -26.27
N TYR A 101 8.35 -6.72 -25.22
CA TYR A 101 7.33 -5.68 -25.34
C TYR A 101 8.00 -4.31 -25.38
N SER A 102 7.46 -3.43 -26.22
CA SER A 102 7.84 -2.02 -26.23
C SER A 102 7.48 -1.32 -24.90
N ASN A 103 7.83 -0.07 -24.76
CA ASN A 103 7.64 0.72 -23.55
C ASN A 103 6.30 0.45 -22.84
N ILE A 104 6.40 -0.10 -21.63
CA ILE A 104 5.27 -0.27 -20.73
C ILE A 104 5.49 0.59 -19.48
N THR A 105 4.43 1.20 -18.98
CA THR A 105 4.51 2.07 -17.81
C THR A 105 3.74 1.51 -16.63
N SER A 106 2.47 1.15 -16.83
CA SER A 106 1.60 0.71 -15.75
C SER A 106 0.47 -0.16 -16.27
N ARG A 107 -0.14 -0.94 -15.38
CA ARG A 107 -1.39 -1.65 -15.63
C ARG A 107 -2.55 -0.79 -15.10
N MET A 108 -3.48 -0.47 -15.98
CA MET A 108 -4.65 0.36 -15.69
C MET A 108 -5.92 -0.49 -15.85
N PRO A 109 -6.43 -1.12 -14.77
CA PRO A 109 -7.62 -1.97 -14.83
C PRO A 109 -8.90 -1.25 -15.23
N THR A 110 -9.00 0.06 -14.97
CA THR A 110 -10.22 0.81 -15.26
C THR A 110 -9.93 2.24 -15.71
N VAL A 111 -10.70 2.69 -16.71
CA VAL A 111 -10.71 4.08 -17.20
C VAL A 111 -12.17 4.51 -17.33
N LYS A 112 -12.49 5.72 -16.86
CA LYS A 112 -13.84 6.31 -16.97
C LYS A 112 -13.75 7.77 -17.35
N TYR A 113 -14.54 8.15 -18.34
CA TYR A 113 -14.77 9.54 -18.71
C TYR A 113 -15.95 10.10 -17.91
N ASP A 114 -15.86 11.37 -17.55
CA ASP A 114 -17.00 12.11 -17.02
C ASP A 114 -18.04 12.23 -18.14
N PRO A 115 -19.28 11.75 -17.95
CA PRO A 115 -20.29 11.76 -18.99
C PRO A 115 -20.72 13.17 -19.46
N ASN A 116 -20.47 14.19 -18.63
CA ASN A 116 -20.84 15.56 -18.90
C ASN A 116 -19.65 16.42 -19.36
N ASN A 117 -18.42 15.94 -19.21
CA ASN A 117 -17.20 16.65 -19.61
C ASN A 117 -16.11 15.66 -20.07
N PRO A 118 -15.91 15.47 -21.39
CA PRO A 118 -14.97 14.50 -21.91
C PRO A 118 -13.49 14.81 -21.56
N ASN A 119 -13.17 16.04 -21.17
CA ASN A 119 -11.82 16.41 -20.76
C ASN A 119 -11.46 15.84 -19.38
N VAL A 120 -12.48 15.42 -18.61
CA VAL A 120 -12.29 14.81 -17.29
C VAL A 120 -12.27 13.30 -17.42
N ILE A 121 -11.14 12.71 -17.04
CA ILE A 121 -10.93 11.27 -17.10
C ILE A 121 -10.44 10.80 -15.73
N TYR A 122 -10.97 9.69 -15.29
CA TYR A 122 -10.50 8.96 -14.11
C TYR A 122 -9.86 7.65 -14.54
N VAL A 123 -8.70 7.34 -13.97
CA VAL A 123 -7.97 6.11 -14.21
C VAL A 123 -7.70 5.43 -12.88
N GLY A 124 -8.05 4.15 -12.79
CA GLY A 124 -7.65 3.31 -11.69
C GLY A 124 -6.45 2.45 -12.09
N THR A 125 -5.40 2.50 -11.32
CA THR A 125 -4.17 1.75 -11.57
C THR A 125 -4.11 0.48 -10.72
N ALA A 126 -3.29 -0.49 -11.09
CA ALA A 126 -3.20 -1.78 -10.40
C ALA A 126 -2.85 -1.63 -8.91
N PHE A 127 -1.94 -0.72 -8.56
CA PHE A 127 -1.51 -0.45 -7.18
C PHE A 127 -1.07 1.00 -6.94
N GLY A 128 -1.56 1.92 -7.72
CA GLY A 128 -1.28 3.37 -7.57
C GLY A 128 -2.54 4.20 -7.36
N GLY A 129 -3.67 3.57 -7.03
CA GLY A 129 -4.92 4.24 -6.74
C GLY A 129 -5.61 4.88 -7.95
N VAL A 130 -6.46 5.85 -7.65
CA VAL A 130 -7.23 6.62 -8.63
C VAL A 130 -6.49 7.90 -8.99
N TRP A 131 -6.41 8.16 -10.29
CA TRP A 131 -5.86 9.38 -10.87
C TRP A 131 -6.91 10.10 -11.67
N LYS A 132 -6.87 11.42 -11.67
CA LYS A 132 -7.79 12.30 -12.40
C LYS A 132 -7.03 13.27 -13.27
N THR A 133 -7.48 13.44 -14.50
CA THR A 133 -7.14 14.58 -15.36
C THR A 133 -8.37 15.46 -15.58
N THR A 134 -8.15 16.72 -15.89
CA THR A 134 -9.19 17.68 -16.32
C THR A 134 -8.84 18.34 -17.64
N ASP A 135 -7.79 17.87 -18.30
CA ASP A 135 -7.19 18.43 -19.51
C ASP A 135 -6.85 17.35 -20.55
N GLU A 136 -7.73 16.35 -20.71
CA GLU A 136 -7.59 15.24 -21.67
C GLU A 136 -6.32 14.40 -21.49
N GLY A 137 -5.77 14.36 -20.26
CA GLY A 137 -4.60 13.54 -19.96
C GLY A 137 -3.25 14.24 -20.07
N VAL A 138 -3.23 15.55 -20.30
CA VAL A 138 -1.99 16.35 -20.30
C VAL A 138 -1.38 16.38 -18.90
N THR A 139 -2.21 16.60 -17.88
CA THR A 139 -1.79 16.54 -16.48
C THR A 139 -2.65 15.59 -15.66
N TRP A 140 -2.05 14.97 -14.66
CA TRP A 140 -2.72 14.00 -13.79
C TRP A 140 -2.49 14.33 -12.33
N SER A 141 -3.55 14.20 -11.53
CA SER A 141 -3.49 14.34 -10.08
C SER A 141 -3.97 13.06 -9.39
N SER A 142 -3.23 12.59 -8.40
CA SER A 142 -3.65 11.48 -7.56
C SER A 142 -4.84 11.88 -6.70
N LYS A 143 -5.77 10.94 -6.49
CA LYS A 143 -7.03 11.15 -5.77
C LYS A 143 -7.26 10.18 -4.61
N SER A 144 -6.41 9.18 -4.44
CA SER A 144 -6.63 8.15 -3.42
C SER A 144 -5.37 7.72 -2.68
N ASP A 145 -4.31 8.52 -2.66
CA ASP A 145 -3.02 8.16 -2.04
C ASP A 145 -3.11 7.77 -0.56
N PHE A 146 -4.14 8.25 0.12
CA PHE A 146 -4.31 8.03 1.55
C PHE A 146 -5.40 7.02 1.88
N GLU A 147 -5.97 6.38 0.84
CA GLU A 147 -7.06 5.44 1.03
C GLU A 147 -6.57 4.06 1.51
N VAL A 148 -7.51 3.29 2.02
CA VAL A 148 -7.26 1.97 2.61
C VAL A 148 -6.72 0.95 1.62
N SER A 149 -6.95 1.16 0.32
CA SER A 149 -6.41 0.33 -0.76
C SER A 149 -6.15 1.18 -1.99
N LEU A 150 -4.97 1.00 -2.57
CA LEU A 150 -4.57 1.62 -3.83
C LEU A 150 -4.77 0.69 -5.03
N SER A 151 -5.26 -0.52 -4.80
CA SER A 151 -5.57 -1.46 -5.87
C SER A 151 -6.93 -1.16 -6.47
N SER A 152 -6.99 -0.99 -7.78
CA SER A 152 -8.20 -0.59 -8.50
C SER A 152 -8.86 -1.77 -9.19
N GLY A 153 -10.16 -1.93 -8.96
CA GLY A 153 -11.01 -2.86 -9.70
C GLY A 153 -11.87 -2.13 -10.72
N SER A 154 -12.69 -1.20 -10.24
CA SER A 154 -13.62 -0.47 -11.09
C SER A 154 -13.89 0.93 -10.59
N ILE A 155 -14.25 1.84 -11.52
CA ILE A 155 -14.72 3.19 -11.21
C ILE A 155 -16.09 3.37 -11.89
N ALA A 156 -17.04 3.96 -11.18
CA ALA A 156 -18.31 4.39 -11.74
C ALA A 156 -18.59 5.83 -11.35
N ILE A 157 -19.14 6.61 -12.29
CA ILE A 157 -19.48 8.02 -12.10
C ILE A 157 -21.00 8.14 -12.26
N ASP A 158 -21.63 8.85 -11.34
CA ASP A 158 -23.07 9.15 -11.44
C ASP A 158 -23.32 10.15 -12.57
N PRO A 159 -24.07 9.78 -13.61
CA PRO A 159 -24.28 10.67 -14.75
C PRO A 159 -25.16 11.88 -14.41
N SER A 160 -25.93 11.83 -13.33
CA SER A 160 -26.76 12.95 -12.87
C SER A 160 -25.98 13.94 -12.01
N ASN A 161 -24.89 13.50 -11.38
CA ASN A 161 -24.00 14.32 -10.59
C ASN A 161 -22.58 13.74 -10.62
N THR A 162 -21.75 14.21 -11.53
CA THR A 162 -20.40 13.69 -11.78
C THR A 162 -19.39 13.92 -10.65
N ASN A 163 -19.78 14.65 -9.60
CA ASN A 163 -19.03 14.69 -8.35
C ASN A 163 -19.20 13.39 -7.52
N ILE A 164 -20.25 12.60 -7.78
CA ILE A 164 -20.45 11.33 -7.12
C ILE A 164 -19.72 10.23 -7.89
N ILE A 165 -18.75 9.64 -7.22
CA ILE A 165 -17.89 8.60 -7.80
C ILE A 165 -17.86 7.40 -6.85
N TYR A 166 -17.99 6.22 -7.42
CA TYR A 166 -17.82 4.95 -6.74
C TYR A 166 -16.53 4.30 -7.21
N TYR A 167 -15.73 3.87 -6.27
CA TYR A 167 -14.45 3.20 -6.52
C TYR A 167 -14.42 1.85 -5.83
N GLY A 168 -14.54 0.78 -6.62
CA GLY A 168 -14.33 -0.59 -6.17
C GLY A 168 -12.84 -0.89 -6.13
N THR A 169 -12.35 -1.21 -4.94
CA THR A 169 -10.95 -1.55 -4.73
C THR A 169 -10.69 -3.03 -5.02
N GLY A 170 -9.45 -3.39 -5.35
CA GLY A 170 -9.03 -4.75 -5.68
C GLY A 170 -9.13 -5.06 -7.16
N GLU A 171 -8.15 -5.78 -7.70
CA GLU A 171 -8.18 -6.17 -9.10
C GLU A 171 -9.11 -7.36 -9.32
N ALA A 172 -10.07 -7.21 -10.25
CA ALA A 172 -10.98 -8.27 -10.67
C ALA A 172 -10.32 -9.29 -11.62
N THR A 173 -9.21 -8.94 -12.22
CA THR A 173 -8.43 -9.82 -13.09
C THR A 173 -7.66 -10.83 -12.23
N TYR A 174 -8.18 -12.04 -12.12
CA TYR A 174 -7.55 -13.09 -11.33
C TYR A 174 -6.21 -13.50 -11.94
N SER A 175 -5.13 -13.13 -11.28
CA SER A 175 -3.78 -13.59 -11.60
C SER A 175 -2.93 -13.64 -10.32
N ALA A 176 -1.80 -14.31 -10.35
CA ALA A 176 -0.84 -14.32 -9.24
C ALA A 176 -0.28 -12.93 -8.89
N ALA A 177 -0.50 -11.93 -9.74
CA ALA A 177 -0.08 -10.55 -9.56
C ALA A 177 -1.25 -9.61 -9.21
N SER A 178 -2.45 -10.13 -8.95
CA SER A 178 -3.61 -9.33 -8.56
C SER A 178 -3.54 -8.96 -7.08
N TYR A 179 -3.96 -7.73 -6.77
CA TYR A 179 -3.99 -7.21 -5.41
C TYR A 179 -5.39 -7.21 -4.84
N TYR A 180 -5.49 -7.56 -3.57
CA TYR A 180 -6.77 -7.60 -2.86
C TYR A 180 -7.34 -6.20 -2.65
N GLY A 181 -8.66 -6.09 -2.73
CA GLY A 181 -9.41 -4.89 -2.41
C GLY A 181 -9.72 -4.78 -0.91
N ARG A 182 -10.31 -3.64 -0.57
CA ARG A 182 -10.85 -3.34 0.77
C ARG A 182 -12.28 -2.81 0.68
N GLY A 183 -13.00 -3.26 -0.35
CA GLY A 183 -14.38 -2.93 -0.56
C GLY A 183 -14.62 -1.72 -1.45
N LEU A 184 -15.72 -1.01 -1.21
CA LEU A 184 -16.22 0.10 -2.00
C LEU A 184 -15.96 1.43 -1.31
N LEU A 185 -15.39 2.38 -2.04
CA LEU A 185 -15.25 3.77 -1.62
C LEU A 185 -16.21 4.64 -2.43
N LYS A 186 -16.78 5.68 -1.81
CA LYS A 186 -17.63 6.69 -2.45
C LYS A 186 -17.05 8.07 -2.22
N SER A 187 -16.97 8.85 -3.26
CA SER A 187 -16.71 10.29 -3.22
C SER A 187 -17.98 11.06 -3.59
N THR A 188 -18.13 12.25 -3.04
CA THR A 188 -19.19 13.22 -3.40
C THR A 188 -18.63 14.56 -3.85
N ASP A 189 -17.32 14.64 -4.03
CA ASP A 189 -16.57 15.86 -4.35
C ASP A 189 -15.59 15.68 -5.53
N GLY A 190 -15.92 14.77 -6.44
CA GLY A 190 -15.10 14.53 -7.64
C GLY A 190 -13.79 13.82 -7.36
N GLY A 191 -13.75 12.99 -6.30
CA GLY A 191 -12.59 12.18 -5.93
C GLY A 191 -11.61 12.87 -4.99
N ASN A 192 -11.92 14.04 -4.43
CA ASN A 192 -11.01 14.71 -3.50
C ASN A 192 -11.03 14.08 -2.11
N THR A 193 -12.20 13.60 -1.67
CA THR A 193 -12.35 12.82 -0.43
C THR A 193 -13.16 11.56 -0.67
N TRP A 194 -12.93 10.54 0.14
CA TRP A 194 -13.57 9.23 0.02
C TRP A 194 -14.17 8.76 1.34
N THR A 195 -15.31 8.11 1.26
CA THR A 195 -15.97 7.45 2.38
C THR A 195 -16.07 5.96 2.09
N ASN A 196 -15.74 5.13 3.07
CA ASN A 196 -15.85 3.68 2.93
C ASN A 196 -17.32 3.25 3.03
N TYR A 197 -17.80 2.56 2.00
CA TYR A 197 -19.14 2.00 1.88
C TYR A 197 -19.13 0.46 1.89
N SER A 198 -18.17 -0.13 2.54
CA SER A 198 -17.95 -1.59 2.55
C SER A 198 -18.78 -2.35 3.57
N ALA A 199 -19.65 -1.70 4.34
CA ALA A 199 -20.48 -2.38 5.35
C ALA A 199 -21.27 -3.52 4.69
N GLY A 200 -21.09 -4.73 5.18
CA GLY A 200 -21.68 -5.95 4.60
C GLY A 200 -20.91 -6.61 3.46
N LEU A 201 -19.79 -5.99 2.99
CA LEU A 201 -18.92 -6.56 1.95
C LEU A 201 -17.61 -7.12 2.53
N GLU A 202 -17.47 -7.16 3.85
CA GLU A 202 -16.21 -7.45 4.55
C GLU A 202 -15.83 -8.93 4.58
N SER A 203 -16.68 -9.81 4.03
CA SER A 203 -16.49 -11.26 4.07
C SER A 203 -15.66 -11.84 2.93
N PHE A 204 -15.14 -11.00 2.04
CA PHE A 204 -14.33 -11.44 0.89
C PHE A 204 -12.86 -11.09 1.09
N SER A 205 -12.24 -11.67 2.11
CA SER A 205 -10.79 -11.64 2.32
C SER A 205 -10.21 -13.04 2.25
#